data_e0b7fd2ee2f52dd72044bf6dd340941c
#
_entry.id   e0b7fd2ee2f52dd72044bf6dd340941c
#
_cell.length_a   1.000
_cell.length_b   1.000
_cell.length_c   1.000
_cell.angle_alpha   90.00
_cell.angle_beta   90.00
_cell.angle_gamma   90.00
#
_symmetry.space_group_name_H-M   'P 1'
#
loop_
_entity.id
_entity.type
_entity.pdbx_description
1 polymer ?
#
loop_
_entity_poly.entity_id
_entity_poly.type
_entity_poly.pdbx_seq_one_letter_code
_entity_poly.pdbx_strand_id
1 'polypeptide(L)'
;MTRKLMLVVALAVAFSMVLTACGDSEAAAPAAKNTATATMTEGEMPIEVTVDVSTGLSVAFDNDGFLLFDGEYDDSTYPLVTATILTDEVYEKYLADNKDSDSFREDDGFYKYTSDIGELCCLWKIGDKVPFMMSFEKSVDGDRADEIVGCLEFDY
;
A
#
# COMPACT_ATOMS: atom_id res chain seq x y z
N MET A 1 3.12 -30.17 11.24
CA MET A 1 4.05 -29.35 10.41
C MET A 1 3.35 -29.08 9.10
N THR A 2 2.63 -27.97 8.99
CA THR A 2 1.87 -27.57 7.81
C THR A 2 2.71 -26.55 7.07
N ARG A 3 3.21 -26.90 5.88
CA ARG A 3 3.95 -26.00 5.00
C ARG A 3 2.96 -24.97 4.45
N LYS A 4 3.13 -23.70 4.81
CA LYS A 4 2.46 -22.59 4.14
C LYS A 4 3.00 -22.51 2.71
N LEU A 5 2.13 -22.75 1.75
CA LEU A 5 2.43 -22.61 0.34
C LEU A 5 2.35 -21.11 0.00
N MET A 6 3.50 -20.43 -0.04
CA MET A 6 3.56 -19.08 -0.61
C MET A 6 3.28 -19.19 -2.11
N LEU A 7 2.18 -18.59 -2.53
CA LEU A 7 1.88 -18.44 -3.95
C LEU A 7 2.66 -17.23 -4.47
N VAL A 8 3.82 -17.47 -5.04
CA VAL A 8 4.56 -16.46 -5.79
C VAL A 8 3.82 -16.24 -7.10
N VAL A 9 3.06 -15.16 -7.21
CA VAL A 9 2.47 -14.76 -8.49
C VAL A 9 3.57 -14.14 -9.34
N ALA A 10 3.99 -14.84 -10.37
CA ALA A 10 5.00 -14.40 -11.31
C ALA A 10 4.51 -13.16 -12.08
N LEU A 11 5.32 -12.14 -12.04
CA LEU A 11 5.20 -10.86 -12.73
C LEU A 11 5.08 -11.09 -14.25
N ALA A 12 3.91 -10.83 -14.82
CA ALA A 12 3.74 -10.74 -16.26
C ALA A 12 3.94 -9.29 -16.69
N VAL A 13 5.18 -8.92 -17.03
CA VAL A 13 5.47 -7.63 -17.66
C VAL A 13 4.98 -7.68 -19.11
N ALA A 14 3.83 -7.10 -19.38
CA ALA A 14 3.36 -6.89 -20.74
C ALA A 14 4.02 -5.63 -21.33
N PHE A 15 5.11 -5.82 -22.04
CA PHE A 15 5.76 -4.79 -22.85
C PHE A 15 4.93 -4.59 -24.13
N SER A 16 4.06 -3.58 -24.15
CA SER A 16 3.37 -3.17 -25.37
C SER A 16 4.15 -2.03 -26.01
N MET A 17 5.07 -2.36 -26.94
CA MET A 17 5.61 -1.35 -27.85
C MET A 17 4.59 -1.05 -28.94
N VAL A 18 4.01 0.13 -28.91
CA VAL A 18 3.30 0.70 -30.05
C VAL A 18 4.22 1.70 -30.71
N LEU A 19 4.79 1.30 -31.85
CA LEU A 19 5.42 2.19 -32.84
C LEU A 19 4.31 2.73 -33.74
N THR A 20 4.02 4.02 -33.61
CA THR A 20 3.29 4.75 -34.68
C THR A 20 4.03 6.04 -34.99
N ALA A 21 4.37 6.18 -36.24
CA ALA A 21 5.05 7.32 -36.81
C ALA A 21 4.06 8.42 -37.22
N CYS A 22 4.50 9.65 -37.09
CA CYS A 22 4.14 10.89 -37.79
C CYS A 22 2.78 11.56 -37.53
N GLY A 23 2.86 12.78 -36.98
CA GLY A 23 2.06 13.94 -37.40
C GLY A 23 1.02 14.39 -36.39
N ASP A 24 1.20 15.64 -35.98
CA ASP A 24 0.29 16.52 -35.23
C ASP A 24 0.34 16.44 -33.70
N SER A 25 0.41 17.64 -33.10
CA SER A 25 0.46 17.92 -31.66
C SER A 25 -0.74 17.32 -30.93
N GLU A 26 -0.63 16.07 -30.54
CA GLU A 26 -1.49 15.46 -29.52
C GLU A 26 -0.76 15.52 -28.19
N ALA A 27 -1.47 15.98 -27.18
CA ALA A 27 -1.00 15.93 -25.80
C ALA A 27 -0.45 14.53 -25.52
N ALA A 28 0.81 14.46 -25.06
CA ALA A 28 1.44 13.19 -24.73
C ALA A 28 0.51 12.41 -23.78
N ALA A 29 0.10 11.22 -24.21
CA ALA A 29 -0.61 10.30 -23.34
C ALA A 29 0.23 10.09 -22.07
N PRO A 30 -0.36 10.09 -20.87
CA PRO A 30 0.38 9.84 -19.65
C PRO A 30 1.19 8.55 -19.81
N ALA A 31 2.47 8.60 -19.45
CA ALA A 31 3.32 7.42 -19.48
C ALA A 31 2.63 6.28 -18.71
N ALA A 32 2.56 5.10 -19.33
CA ALA A 32 1.98 3.94 -18.66
C ALA A 32 2.73 3.71 -17.35
N LYS A 33 2.02 3.79 -16.24
CA LYS A 33 2.58 3.48 -14.92
C LYS A 33 2.87 1.97 -14.84
N ASN A 34 3.97 1.60 -14.23
CA ASN A 34 4.17 0.22 -13.80
C ASN A 34 3.28 0.01 -12.58
N THR A 35 2.34 -0.92 -12.67
CA THR A 35 1.42 -1.22 -11.57
C THR A 35 1.49 -2.69 -11.19
N ALA A 36 1.37 -2.97 -9.90
CA ALA A 36 1.13 -4.31 -9.39
C ALA A 36 -0.23 -4.30 -8.68
N THR A 37 -1.08 -5.27 -9.00
CA THR A 37 -2.45 -5.34 -8.51
C THR A 37 -2.71 -6.67 -7.83
N ALA A 38 -3.41 -6.64 -6.70
CA ALA A 38 -3.92 -7.83 -6.03
C ALA A 38 -5.31 -7.56 -5.45
N THR A 39 -6.04 -8.65 -5.18
CA THR A 39 -7.31 -8.58 -4.48
C THR A 39 -7.11 -9.02 -3.03
N MET A 40 -7.39 -8.13 -2.11
CA MET A 40 -7.50 -8.44 -0.68
C MET A 40 -8.95 -8.74 -0.36
N THR A 41 -9.22 -9.60 0.62
CA THR A 41 -10.58 -9.93 1.02
C THR A 41 -10.75 -9.75 2.52
N GLU A 42 -11.76 -8.96 2.88
CA GLU A 42 -12.33 -9.01 4.22
C GLU A 42 -13.75 -9.55 4.13
N GLY A 43 -13.99 -10.72 4.76
CA GLY A 43 -15.28 -11.39 4.65
C GLY A 43 -15.65 -11.75 3.21
N GLU A 44 -16.75 -11.17 2.70
CA GLU A 44 -17.24 -11.39 1.34
C GLU A 44 -16.94 -10.21 0.38
N MET A 45 -16.25 -9.15 0.85
CA MET A 45 -15.95 -7.97 0.02
C MET A 45 -14.54 -8.05 -0.56
N PRO A 46 -14.39 -8.22 -1.88
CA PRO A 46 -13.10 -8.09 -2.52
C PRO A 46 -12.70 -6.60 -2.56
N ILE A 47 -11.45 -6.32 -2.22
CA ILE A 47 -10.82 -5.01 -2.37
C ILE A 47 -9.67 -5.20 -3.34
N GLU A 48 -9.75 -4.54 -4.48
CA GLU A 48 -8.62 -4.50 -5.41
C GLU A 48 -7.70 -3.34 -5.02
N VAL A 49 -6.42 -3.65 -4.79
CA VAL A 49 -5.40 -2.63 -4.55
C VAL A 49 -4.44 -2.61 -5.73
N THR A 50 -4.20 -1.42 -6.25
CA THR A 50 -3.19 -1.17 -7.27
C THR A 50 -2.08 -0.33 -6.67
N VAL A 51 -0.83 -0.78 -6.84
CA VAL A 51 0.37 -0.08 -6.38
C VAL A 51 1.15 0.42 -7.57
N ASP A 52 1.43 1.73 -7.64
CA ASP A 52 2.33 2.29 -8.64
C ASP A 52 3.79 1.98 -8.29
N VAL A 53 4.35 0.95 -8.90
CA VAL A 53 5.75 0.52 -8.69
C VAL A 53 6.76 1.27 -9.58
N SER A 54 6.32 2.25 -10.39
CA SER A 54 7.22 3.08 -11.20
C SER A 54 8.16 3.96 -10.37
N THR A 55 7.84 4.14 -9.10
CA THR A 55 8.63 4.88 -8.11
C THR A 55 9.81 4.10 -7.55
N GLY A 56 10.06 2.90 -8.04
CA GLY A 56 11.14 2.01 -7.56
C GLY A 56 10.74 1.11 -6.40
N LEU A 57 9.46 1.10 -6.03
CA LEU A 57 8.92 0.16 -5.05
C LEU A 57 8.73 -1.23 -5.67
N SER A 58 8.86 -2.26 -4.86
CA SER A 58 8.34 -3.59 -5.16
C SER A 58 7.31 -3.99 -4.11
N VAL A 59 6.39 -4.89 -4.48
CA VAL A 59 5.28 -5.28 -3.64
C VAL A 59 5.16 -6.80 -3.54
N ALA A 60 4.90 -7.29 -2.33
CA ALA A 60 4.52 -8.67 -2.07
C ALA A 60 3.12 -8.68 -1.43
N PHE A 61 2.17 -9.34 -2.07
CA PHE A 61 0.79 -9.43 -1.59
C PHE A 61 0.57 -10.64 -0.70
N ASP A 62 -0.28 -10.46 0.33
CA ASP A 62 -0.84 -11.52 1.18
C ASP A 62 -2.37 -11.41 1.15
N ASN A 63 -3.07 -12.34 1.80
CA ASN A 63 -4.54 -12.37 1.80
C ASN A 63 -5.19 -11.14 2.44
N ASP A 64 -4.56 -10.61 3.49
CA ASP A 64 -5.12 -9.55 4.31
C ASP A 64 -4.34 -8.22 4.16
N GLY A 65 -3.42 -8.14 3.19
CA GLY A 65 -2.61 -6.95 3.00
C GLY A 65 -1.45 -7.12 2.03
N PHE A 66 -0.44 -6.28 2.19
CA PHE A 66 0.77 -6.32 1.36
C PHE A 66 1.99 -5.75 2.09
N LEU A 67 3.15 -6.06 1.56
CA LEU A 67 4.43 -5.48 1.97
C LEU A 67 5.01 -4.68 0.81
N LEU A 68 5.54 -3.50 1.10
CA LEU A 68 6.30 -2.70 0.13
C LEU A 68 7.78 -2.70 0.51
N PHE A 69 8.62 -2.71 -0.51
CA PHE A 69 10.07 -2.71 -0.37
C PHE A 69 10.66 -1.60 -1.24
N ASP A 70 11.77 -1.04 -0.82
CA ASP A 70 12.55 -0.11 -1.64
C ASP A 70 13.50 -0.93 -2.53
N GLY A 71 13.32 -0.80 -3.85
CA GLY A 71 14.06 -1.59 -4.83
C GLY A 71 13.52 -3.01 -5.04
N GLU A 72 14.40 -3.93 -5.45
CA GLU A 72 14.03 -5.32 -5.70
C GLU A 72 13.82 -6.10 -4.39
N TYR A 73 12.73 -6.84 -4.33
CA TYR A 73 12.44 -7.74 -3.22
C TYR A 73 13.28 -9.01 -3.31
N ASP A 74 13.89 -9.37 -2.18
CA ASP A 74 14.44 -10.70 -1.92
C ASP A 74 14.07 -11.16 -0.50
N ASP A 75 14.24 -12.44 -0.20
CA ASP A 75 13.85 -13.04 1.10
C ASP A 75 14.62 -12.47 2.31
N SER A 76 15.65 -11.66 2.10
CA SER A 76 16.44 -10.99 3.14
C SER A 76 16.09 -9.51 3.31
N THR A 77 15.28 -8.95 2.41
CA THR A 77 14.89 -7.55 2.43
C THR A 77 13.82 -7.29 3.49
N TYR A 78 14.05 -6.31 4.35
CA TYR A 78 13.01 -5.86 5.29
C TYR A 78 12.00 -4.97 4.57
N PRO A 79 10.70 -5.11 4.86
CA PRO A 79 9.70 -4.27 4.27
C PRO A 79 9.85 -2.82 4.75
N LEU A 80 9.75 -1.89 3.80
CA LEU A 80 9.61 -0.47 4.06
C LEU A 80 8.24 -0.14 4.67
N VAL A 81 7.22 -0.89 4.24
CA VAL A 81 5.83 -0.76 4.69
C VAL A 81 5.21 -2.12 4.87
N THR A 82 4.48 -2.27 5.97
CA THR A 82 3.52 -3.35 6.19
C THR A 82 2.11 -2.77 6.15
N ALA A 83 1.28 -3.27 5.25
CA ALA A 83 -0.09 -2.83 5.07
C ALA A 83 -1.05 -3.99 5.35
N THR A 84 -2.13 -3.76 6.11
CA THR A 84 -3.05 -4.83 6.51
C THR A 84 -4.47 -4.30 6.73
N ILE A 85 -5.45 -5.16 6.40
CA ILE A 85 -6.84 -4.98 6.78
C ILE A 85 -6.98 -5.29 8.28
N LEU A 86 -7.75 -4.48 8.99
CA LEU A 86 -8.04 -4.65 10.40
C LEU A 86 -9.51 -5.03 10.60
N THR A 87 -9.81 -5.65 11.74
CA THR A 87 -11.19 -5.69 12.21
C THR A 87 -11.59 -4.33 12.80
N ASP A 88 -12.89 -4.01 12.80
CA ASP A 88 -13.37 -2.76 13.43
C ASP A 88 -12.92 -2.65 14.90
N GLU A 89 -12.92 -3.75 15.66
CA GLU A 89 -12.47 -3.76 17.05
C GLU A 89 -11.01 -3.35 17.19
N VAL A 90 -10.14 -3.87 16.34
CA VAL A 90 -8.70 -3.54 16.35
C VAL A 90 -8.47 -2.08 15.90
N TYR A 91 -9.18 -1.65 14.88
CA TYR A 91 -9.12 -0.27 14.39
C TYR A 91 -9.50 0.75 15.47
N GLU A 92 -10.66 0.57 16.10
CA GLU A 92 -11.14 1.43 17.20
C GLU A 92 -10.18 1.42 18.40
N LYS A 93 -9.58 0.27 18.69
CA LYS A 93 -8.57 0.16 19.73
C LYS A 93 -7.33 1.00 19.41
N TYR A 94 -6.79 0.92 18.18
CA TYR A 94 -5.64 1.74 17.78
C TYR A 94 -5.95 3.23 17.86
N LEU A 95 -7.13 3.67 17.44
CA LEU A 95 -7.55 5.06 17.57
C LEU A 95 -7.63 5.49 19.05
N ALA A 96 -8.27 4.67 19.90
CA ALA A 96 -8.42 4.98 21.32
C ALA A 96 -7.07 5.07 22.05
N ASP A 97 -6.14 4.17 21.73
CA ASP A 97 -4.83 4.09 22.40
C ASP A 97 -3.90 5.26 21.98
N ASN A 98 -4.10 5.83 20.78
CA ASN A 98 -3.17 6.82 20.22
C ASN A 98 -3.71 8.24 20.10
N LYS A 99 -5.02 8.48 20.23
CA LYS A 99 -5.65 9.79 20.04
C LYS A 99 -5.11 10.92 20.93
N ASP A 100 -4.58 10.57 22.10
CA ASP A 100 -4.02 11.52 23.07
C ASP A 100 -2.49 11.67 22.91
N SER A 101 -1.88 11.04 21.91
CA SER A 101 -0.46 11.16 21.60
C SER A 101 -0.15 12.51 20.93
N ASP A 102 0.99 13.09 21.28
CA ASP A 102 1.48 14.34 20.66
C ASP A 102 1.72 14.21 19.15
N SER A 103 1.93 13.00 18.67
CA SER A 103 2.15 12.67 17.26
C SER A 103 0.84 12.45 16.48
N PHE A 104 -0.30 12.30 17.18
CA PHE A 104 -1.57 11.99 16.52
C PHE A 104 -2.06 13.16 15.66
N ARG A 105 -2.45 12.86 14.44
CA ARG A 105 -3.04 13.81 13.48
C ARG A 105 -4.24 13.13 12.82
N GLU A 106 -5.24 13.93 12.53
CA GLU A 106 -6.45 13.53 11.82
C GLU A 106 -6.70 14.50 10.68
N ASP A 107 -6.98 13.97 9.51
CA ASP A 107 -7.38 14.71 8.32
C ASP A 107 -8.44 13.90 7.55
N ASP A 108 -9.70 14.32 7.64
CA ASP A 108 -10.86 13.73 6.93
C ASP A 108 -10.94 12.19 7.01
N GLY A 109 -10.82 11.65 8.23
CA GLY A 109 -10.88 10.21 8.48
C GLY A 109 -9.59 9.44 8.18
N PHE A 110 -8.54 10.15 7.81
CA PHE A 110 -7.20 9.62 7.70
C PHE A 110 -6.39 10.00 8.95
N TYR A 111 -5.89 9.01 9.66
CA TYR A 111 -5.20 9.19 10.93
C TYR A 111 -3.73 8.83 10.80
N LYS A 112 -2.85 9.66 11.35
CA LYS A 112 -1.41 9.43 11.45
C LYS A 112 -0.96 9.52 12.90
N TYR A 113 -0.09 8.61 13.32
CA TYR A 113 0.58 8.67 14.61
C TYR A 113 1.91 7.92 14.58
N THR A 114 2.77 8.19 15.57
CA THR A 114 3.99 7.41 15.78
C THR A 114 3.74 6.41 16.90
N SER A 115 3.98 5.14 16.63
CA SER A 115 3.83 4.05 17.58
C SER A 115 4.88 4.13 18.72
N ASP A 116 4.67 3.40 19.80
CA ASP A 116 5.61 3.30 20.94
C ASP A 116 7.01 2.82 20.53
N ILE A 117 7.10 2.07 19.44
CA ILE A 117 8.37 1.60 18.90
C ILE A 117 8.97 2.56 17.86
N GLY A 118 8.33 3.70 17.60
CA GLY A 118 8.82 4.76 16.74
C GLY A 118 8.54 4.57 15.25
N GLU A 119 7.60 3.71 14.88
CA GLU A 119 7.11 3.56 13.51
C GLU A 119 5.99 4.56 13.24
N LEU A 120 6.01 5.19 12.07
CA LEU A 120 4.87 5.96 11.59
C LEU A 120 3.75 5.01 11.18
N CYS A 121 2.55 5.25 11.67
CA CYS A 121 1.36 4.47 11.34
C CYS A 121 0.31 5.38 10.70
N CYS A 122 -0.34 4.87 9.66
CA CYS A 122 -1.48 5.49 9.01
C CYS A 122 -2.69 4.57 9.11
N LEU A 123 -3.84 5.09 9.54
CA LEU A 123 -5.10 4.35 9.62
C LEU A 123 -6.18 5.10 8.87
N TRP A 124 -7.02 4.37 8.14
CA TRP A 124 -8.25 4.89 7.52
C TRP A 124 -9.22 3.76 7.21
N LYS A 125 -10.39 4.10 6.69
CA LYS A 125 -11.34 3.11 6.17
C LYS A 125 -11.40 3.18 4.65
N ILE A 126 -11.05 2.11 3.96
CA ILE A 126 -11.22 1.98 2.51
C ILE A 126 -12.72 2.02 2.24
N GLY A 127 -13.17 2.99 1.42
CA GLY A 127 -14.58 3.18 1.09
C GLY A 127 -15.49 3.45 2.29
N ASP A 128 -14.96 4.06 3.35
CA ASP A 128 -15.66 4.30 4.62
C ASP A 128 -16.14 3.03 5.34
N LYS A 129 -15.65 1.87 4.94
CA LYS A 129 -16.14 0.58 5.42
C LYS A 129 -15.05 -0.32 5.98
N VAL A 130 -13.95 -0.49 5.27
CA VAL A 130 -12.95 -1.50 5.59
C VAL A 130 -11.77 -0.86 6.30
N PRO A 131 -11.59 -1.13 7.61
CA PRO A 131 -10.47 -0.60 8.37
C PRO A 131 -9.14 -1.09 7.81
N PHE A 132 -8.21 -0.16 7.61
CA PHE A 132 -6.93 -0.44 7.02
C PHE A 132 -5.81 0.30 7.73
N MET A 133 -4.64 -0.33 7.83
CA MET A 133 -3.46 0.25 8.45
C MET A 133 -2.23 0.04 7.60
N MET A 134 -1.38 1.05 7.55
CA MET A 134 0.00 0.97 7.10
C MET A 134 0.94 1.34 8.22
N SER A 135 1.94 0.48 8.47
CA SER A 135 3.08 0.76 9.34
C SER A 135 4.32 0.94 8.48
N PHE A 136 5.04 2.04 8.73
CA PHE A 136 6.25 2.40 8.00
C PHE A 136 7.49 2.09 8.85
N GLU A 137 8.53 1.59 8.22
CA GLU A 137 9.83 1.43 8.84
C GLU A 137 10.34 2.78 9.37
N LYS A 138 11.10 2.79 10.47
CA LYS A 138 11.51 4.00 11.21
C LYS A 138 12.29 5.03 10.40
N SER A 139 12.94 4.61 9.33
CA SER A 139 13.67 5.51 8.44
C SER A 139 12.76 6.31 7.51
N VAL A 140 11.48 5.93 7.40
CA VAL A 140 10.49 6.61 6.56
C VAL A 140 9.96 7.82 7.30
N ASP A 141 10.22 9.00 6.77
CA ASP A 141 9.63 10.25 7.27
C ASP A 141 8.21 10.47 6.74
N GLY A 142 7.57 11.54 7.25
CA GLY A 142 6.19 11.86 6.89
C GLY A 142 5.99 12.16 5.41
N ASP A 143 6.92 12.85 4.77
CA ASP A 143 6.84 13.23 3.35
C ASP A 143 6.94 11.99 2.46
N ARG A 144 7.88 11.09 2.79
CA ARG A 144 8.02 9.81 2.07
C ARG A 144 6.82 8.89 2.28
N ALA A 145 6.24 8.88 3.48
CA ALA A 145 5.01 8.13 3.76
C ALA A 145 3.84 8.64 2.90
N ASP A 146 3.69 9.95 2.76
CA ASP A 146 2.65 10.55 1.92
C ASP A 146 2.83 10.22 0.43
N GLU A 147 4.06 10.24 -0.07
CA GLU A 147 4.37 9.77 -1.43
C GLU A 147 3.96 8.31 -1.63
N ILE A 148 4.28 7.43 -0.67
CA ILE A 148 3.95 6.01 -0.75
C ILE A 148 2.42 5.79 -0.71
N VAL A 149 1.71 6.47 0.19
CA VAL A 149 0.24 6.42 0.23
C VAL A 149 -0.37 6.90 -1.09
N GLY A 150 0.22 7.95 -1.70
CA GLY A 150 -0.19 8.46 -3.01
C GLY A 150 0.05 7.50 -4.19
N CYS A 151 0.84 6.43 -3.99
CA CYS A 151 1.04 5.38 -5.00
C CYS A 151 -0.05 4.30 -4.97
N LEU A 152 -1.01 4.37 -4.04
CA LEU A 152 -2.05 3.36 -3.84
C LEU A 152 -3.38 3.81 -4.43
N GLU A 153 -4.04 2.90 -5.13
CA GLU A 153 -5.42 3.05 -5.59
C GLU A 153 -6.21 1.83 -5.09
N PHE A 154 -7.39 2.08 -4.51
CA PHE A 154 -8.29 1.04 -4.02
C PHE A 154 -9.59 1.07 -4.81
N ASP A 155 -10.01 -0.10 -5.31
CA ASP A 155 -11.33 -0.32 -5.93
C ASP A 155 -12.12 -1.34 -5.08
N TYR A 156 -13.42 -1.04 -4.77
CA TYR A 156 -14.24 -1.77 -3.78
C TYR A 156 -15.75 -1.67 -4.08
#